data_a4a0ac8f7932f29f9d0d4ae334eea598
#
_entry.id   a4a0ac8f7932f29f9d0d4ae334eea598
#
_cell.length_a   1.000
_cell.length_b   1.000
_cell.length_c   1.000
_cell.angle_alpha   90.00
_cell.angle_beta   90.00
_cell.angle_gamma   90.00
#
_symmetry.space_group_name_H-M   'P 1'
#
loop_
_entity.id
_entity.type
_entity.pdbx_description
1 polymer ?
#
loop_
_entity_poly.entity_id
_entity_poly.type
_entity_poly.pdbx_seq_one_letter_code
_entity_poly.pdbx_strand_id
1 'polypeptide(L)'
;MSLVSINANAKVNFSIDVKGFAENGYHLVDMIMQTINVYDRVILYTADAIGNLREDLIGEIAKCKRRHDERMAGLLARGIPIRQADPSDNIIFTCTNPRLPVDSKNLAYQAAMIMKSRAGYTGKLGIHIKKSIPVGGGMGGGSADAAATLVGLNRLFDLGLTTEELIEIGKPLGSDIPFLIMGGTALATGTGTELKSIPSLTNGYLLVVNPGIFISTEKVYEKLDQMRLSPESHPDTELLLDAIGNNDVYAFAPNMKNVLEKPAFELEPQLMMLKKKILATEPLGAMMSGSGSTIFAIYDSREEAQKAYRLFKTPQMFSVITDLHVVPKFFND
;
A
#
# COMPACT_ATOMS: atom_id res chain seq x y z
N MET A 1 7.89 -22.75 13.38
CA MET A 1 7.52 -21.51 14.11
C MET A 1 6.01 -21.45 14.19
N SER A 2 5.40 -21.02 15.30
CA SER A 2 3.93 -21.06 15.46
C SER A 2 3.26 -19.67 15.38
N LEU A 3 4.06 -18.61 15.37
CA LEU A 3 3.65 -17.21 15.33
C LEU A 3 4.67 -16.37 14.57
N VAL A 4 4.20 -15.52 13.66
CA VAL A 4 5.00 -14.54 12.90
C VAL A 4 4.28 -13.20 12.91
N SER A 5 5.02 -12.11 13.13
CA SER A 5 4.52 -10.73 13.01
C SER A 5 5.39 -9.95 12.03
N ILE A 6 4.77 -9.37 11.02
CA ILE A 6 5.44 -8.65 9.93
C ILE A 6 4.83 -7.26 9.76
N ASN A 7 5.65 -6.27 9.52
CA ASN A 7 5.22 -4.95 9.09
C ASN A 7 4.96 -4.98 7.58
N ALA A 8 3.73 -4.70 7.20
CA ALA A 8 3.29 -4.56 5.81
C ALA A 8 3.43 -3.09 5.39
N ASN A 9 4.58 -2.74 4.83
CA ASN A 9 4.93 -1.35 4.55
C ASN A 9 4.15 -0.80 3.36
N ALA A 10 3.68 0.44 3.49
CA ALA A 10 3.09 1.20 2.40
C ALA A 10 4.13 1.58 1.34
N LYS A 11 3.64 1.99 0.18
CA LYS A 11 4.45 2.62 -0.88
C LYS A 11 3.92 4.01 -1.20
N VAL A 12 4.75 4.81 -1.81
CA VAL A 12 4.36 5.99 -2.58
C VAL A 12 4.91 5.87 -4.00
N ASN A 13 4.25 6.54 -4.95
CA ASN A 13 4.78 6.69 -6.29
C ASN A 13 5.46 8.05 -6.38
N PHE A 14 6.73 8.08 -6.73
CA PHE A 14 7.51 9.31 -6.96
C PHE A 14 7.41 9.83 -8.39
N SER A 15 6.96 9.00 -9.31
CA SER A 15 6.50 9.39 -10.63
C SER A 15 5.47 8.38 -11.12
N ILE A 16 4.55 8.83 -11.97
CA ILE A 16 3.69 7.97 -12.76
C ILE A 16 3.52 8.60 -14.13
N ASP A 17 3.88 7.83 -15.15
CA ASP A 17 3.56 8.10 -16.54
C ASP A 17 2.72 6.96 -17.14
N VAL A 18 1.87 7.28 -18.10
CA VAL A 18 1.09 6.30 -18.86
C VAL A 18 1.52 6.41 -20.32
N LYS A 19 2.10 5.32 -20.84
CA LYS A 19 2.75 5.26 -22.15
C LYS A 19 1.82 4.77 -23.28
N GLY A 20 0.62 4.30 -22.92
CA GLY A 20 -0.33 3.71 -23.87
C GLY A 20 -0.96 2.44 -23.32
N PHE A 21 -1.32 1.52 -24.21
CA PHE A 21 -2.02 0.28 -23.87
C PHE A 21 -1.21 -0.94 -24.28
N ALA A 22 -1.26 -1.97 -23.46
CA ALA A 22 -0.82 -3.31 -23.79
C ALA A 22 -1.90 -4.01 -24.66
N GLU A 23 -1.54 -5.12 -25.34
CA GLU A 23 -2.45 -5.91 -26.16
C GLU A 23 -3.70 -6.40 -25.41
N ASN A 24 -3.59 -6.62 -24.13
CA ASN A 24 -4.67 -7.05 -23.23
C ASN A 24 -5.56 -5.90 -22.73
N GLY A 25 -5.33 -4.66 -23.20
CA GLY A 25 -6.09 -3.47 -22.85
C GLY A 25 -5.69 -2.80 -21.53
N TYR A 26 -4.68 -3.31 -20.81
CA TYR A 26 -4.14 -2.65 -19.63
C TYR A 26 -3.23 -1.48 -20.03
N HIS A 27 -3.20 -0.43 -19.21
CA HIS A 27 -2.28 0.69 -19.42
C HIS A 27 -0.81 0.23 -19.23
N LEU A 28 0.02 0.68 -20.15
CA LEU A 28 1.48 0.61 -19.99
C LEU A 28 1.91 1.82 -19.17
N VAL A 29 2.67 1.57 -18.13
CA VAL A 29 3.11 2.58 -17.17
C VAL A 29 4.63 2.60 -17.05
N ASP A 30 5.13 3.77 -16.63
CA ASP A 30 6.50 4.01 -16.22
C ASP A 30 6.43 4.77 -14.90
N MET A 31 6.85 4.15 -13.81
CA MET A 31 6.69 4.72 -12.46
C MET A 31 7.86 4.38 -11.56
N ILE A 32 8.26 5.38 -10.78
CA ILE A 32 9.21 5.17 -9.68
C ILE A 32 8.40 5.02 -8.39
N MET A 33 8.60 3.90 -7.70
CA MET A 33 7.94 3.59 -6.43
C MET A 33 8.95 3.41 -5.31
N GLN A 34 8.58 3.82 -4.10
CA GLN A 34 9.37 3.57 -2.90
C GLN A 34 8.50 3.10 -1.75
N THR A 35 8.97 2.07 -1.01
CA THR A 35 8.38 1.69 0.27
C THR A 35 8.73 2.73 1.34
N ILE A 36 7.77 3.01 2.21
CA ILE A 36 7.90 4.01 3.27
C ILE A 36 7.61 3.40 4.64
N ASN A 37 8.11 4.02 5.71
CA ASN A 37 7.91 3.54 7.08
C ASN A 37 6.53 3.95 7.66
N VAL A 38 5.49 3.66 6.87
CA VAL A 38 4.08 3.64 7.29
C VAL A 38 3.58 2.24 7.00
N TYR A 39 3.11 1.51 8.01
CA TYR A 39 2.84 0.09 7.85
C TYR A 39 1.61 -0.38 8.62
N ASP A 40 0.97 -1.39 8.08
CA ASP A 40 0.06 -2.26 8.79
C ASP A 40 0.86 -3.37 9.48
N ARG A 41 0.33 -3.96 10.53
CA ARG A 41 0.96 -5.12 11.14
C ARG A 41 0.14 -6.37 10.86
N VAL A 42 0.76 -7.32 10.16
CA VAL A 42 0.18 -8.63 9.87
C VAL A 42 0.72 -9.64 10.86
N ILE A 43 -0.17 -10.30 11.60
CA ILE A 43 0.13 -11.32 12.60
C ILE A 43 -0.48 -12.63 12.14
N LEU A 44 0.36 -13.64 11.97
CA LEU A 44 0.04 -14.96 11.45
C LEU A 44 0.36 -16.02 12.52
N TYR A 45 -0.60 -16.92 12.79
CA TYR A 45 -0.41 -17.94 13.82
C TYR A 45 -1.16 -19.24 13.50
N THR A 46 -0.62 -20.36 13.92
CA THR A 46 -1.28 -21.68 13.86
C THR A 46 -2.16 -21.89 15.09
N ALA A 47 -3.07 -22.86 15.03
CA ALA A 47 -3.96 -23.19 16.15
C ALA A 47 -3.19 -23.49 17.45
N ASP A 48 -2.03 -24.14 17.35
CA ASP A 48 -1.20 -24.50 18.48
C ASP A 48 -0.59 -23.29 19.19
N ALA A 49 -0.51 -22.13 18.49
CA ALA A 49 0.01 -20.91 19.08
C ALA A 49 -1.03 -20.12 19.87
N ILE A 50 -2.33 -20.45 19.77
CA ILE A 50 -3.39 -19.65 20.42
C ILE A 50 -3.17 -19.55 21.93
N GLY A 51 -2.75 -20.65 22.57
CA GLY A 51 -2.45 -20.66 24.01
C GLY A 51 -1.19 -19.85 24.41
N ASN A 52 -0.35 -19.50 23.44
CA ASN A 52 0.89 -18.75 23.64
C ASN A 52 0.79 -17.29 23.16
N LEU A 53 -0.38 -16.87 22.64
CA LEU A 53 -0.60 -15.46 22.28
C LEU A 53 -0.70 -14.62 23.55
N ARG A 54 -0.17 -13.41 23.49
CA ARG A 54 -0.31 -12.44 24.56
C ARG A 54 -1.78 -12.11 24.80
N GLU A 55 -2.17 -11.94 26.06
CA GLU A 55 -3.57 -11.68 26.46
C GLU A 55 -4.16 -10.42 25.75
N ASP A 56 -3.34 -9.36 25.61
CA ASP A 56 -3.75 -8.13 24.92
C ASP A 56 -4.11 -8.41 23.44
N LEU A 57 -3.36 -9.24 22.75
CA LEU A 57 -3.62 -9.65 21.37
C LEU A 57 -4.88 -10.51 21.28
N ILE A 58 -5.07 -11.46 22.19
CA ILE A 58 -6.30 -12.28 22.24
C ILE A 58 -7.52 -11.38 22.43
N GLY A 59 -7.45 -10.44 23.38
CA GLY A 59 -8.52 -9.47 23.63
C GLY A 59 -8.81 -8.59 22.39
N GLU A 60 -7.78 -8.15 21.68
CA GLU A 60 -7.93 -7.36 20.46
C GLU A 60 -8.58 -8.16 19.33
N ILE A 61 -8.14 -9.40 19.08
CA ILE A 61 -8.72 -10.31 18.09
C ILE A 61 -10.22 -10.54 18.38
N ALA A 62 -10.55 -10.85 19.63
CA ALA A 62 -11.94 -11.07 20.06
C ALA A 62 -12.80 -9.82 19.85
N LYS A 63 -12.27 -8.63 20.18
CA LYS A 63 -12.94 -7.35 19.95
C LYS A 63 -13.18 -7.08 18.46
N CYS A 64 -12.16 -7.32 17.62
CA CYS A 64 -12.27 -7.12 16.18
C CYS A 64 -13.31 -8.08 15.57
N LYS A 65 -13.31 -9.34 15.97
CA LYS A 65 -14.30 -10.32 15.53
C LYS A 65 -15.72 -9.88 15.90
N ARG A 66 -15.96 -9.52 17.17
CA ARG A 66 -17.28 -9.04 17.62
C ARG A 66 -17.76 -7.83 16.80
N ARG A 67 -16.91 -6.83 16.59
CA ARG A 67 -17.25 -5.62 15.79
C ARG A 67 -17.58 -5.97 14.33
N HIS A 68 -16.89 -6.96 13.77
CA HIS A 68 -17.21 -7.46 12.43
C HIS A 68 -18.57 -8.14 12.41
N ASP A 69 -18.83 -9.06 13.35
CA ASP A 69 -20.10 -9.82 13.45
C ASP A 69 -21.30 -8.88 13.65
N GLU A 70 -21.16 -7.87 14.53
CA GLU A 70 -22.18 -6.83 14.76
C GLU A 70 -22.46 -6.02 13.46
N ARG A 71 -21.43 -5.67 12.72
CA ARG A 71 -21.59 -4.99 11.43
C ARG A 71 -22.30 -5.88 10.39
N MET A 72 -21.92 -7.15 10.28
CA MET A 72 -22.56 -8.10 9.37
C MET A 72 -24.03 -8.28 9.72
N ALA A 73 -24.36 -8.46 10.99
CA ALA A 73 -25.73 -8.52 11.46
C ALA A 73 -26.54 -7.27 11.08
N GLY A 74 -25.96 -6.07 11.25
CA GLY A 74 -26.57 -4.82 10.84
C GLY A 74 -26.79 -4.66 9.34
N LEU A 75 -25.93 -5.23 8.50
CA LEU A 75 -26.11 -5.26 7.04
C LEU A 75 -27.25 -6.22 6.65
N LEU A 76 -27.27 -7.42 7.23
CA LEU A 76 -28.34 -8.40 7.02
C LEU A 76 -29.72 -7.86 7.42
N ALA A 77 -29.81 -7.19 8.57
CA ALA A 77 -31.06 -6.57 9.04
C ALA A 77 -31.59 -5.51 8.07
N ARG A 78 -30.74 -4.94 7.21
CA ARG A 78 -31.10 -3.97 6.16
C ARG A 78 -31.32 -4.63 4.80
N GLY A 79 -31.33 -5.97 4.71
CA GLY A 79 -31.49 -6.72 3.47
C GLY A 79 -30.28 -6.67 2.53
N ILE A 80 -29.11 -6.25 3.02
CA ILE A 80 -27.87 -6.20 2.23
C ILE A 80 -27.24 -7.59 2.28
N PRO A 81 -27.06 -8.28 1.12
CA PRO A 81 -26.45 -9.59 1.10
C PRO A 81 -24.98 -9.51 1.54
N ILE A 82 -24.60 -10.40 2.44
CA ILE A 82 -23.21 -10.55 2.89
C ILE A 82 -22.66 -11.89 2.39
N ARG A 83 -21.37 -11.90 2.08
CA ARG A 83 -20.60 -13.12 1.88
C ARG A 83 -19.88 -13.45 3.19
N GLN A 84 -19.85 -14.71 3.53
CA GLN A 84 -19.03 -15.22 4.64
C GLN A 84 -17.84 -15.98 4.08
N ALA A 85 -16.75 -16.01 4.86
CA ALA A 85 -15.63 -16.91 4.57
C ALA A 85 -16.13 -18.36 4.60
N ASP A 86 -15.55 -19.21 3.74
CA ASP A 86 -15.87 -20.63 3.76
C ASP A 86 -15.26 -21.27 5.03
N PRO A 87 -16.08 -21.89 5.88
CA PRO A 87 -15.57 -22.54 7.09
C PRO A 87 -14.55 -23.66 6.80
N SER A 88 -14.62 -24.29 5.60
CA SER A 88 -13.68 -25.33 5.18
C SER A 88 -12.27 -24.81 4.91
N ASP A 89 -12.11 -23.50 4.66
CA ASP A 89 -10.80 -22.86 4.49
C ASP A 89 -9.95 -22.96 5.77
N ASN A 90 -10.60 -23.15 6.94
CA ASN A 90 -9.92 -23.16 8.23
C ASN A 90 -9.04 -21.93 8.46
N ILE A 91 -9.51 -20.74 8.04
CA ILE A 91 -8.85 -19.45 8.26
C ILE A 91 -9.68 -18.61 9.23
N ILE A 92 -9.03 -18.14 10.30
CA ILE A 92 -9.58 -17.14 11.22
C ILE A 92 -8.98 -15.80 10.83
N PHE A 93 -9.72 -14.98 10.09
CA PHE A 93 -9.27 -13.66 9.66
C PHE A 93 -9.92 -12.57 10.50
N THR A 94 -9.12 -11.67 11.04
CA THR A 94 -9.58 -10.50 11.79
C THR A 94 -8.81 -9.25 11.41
N CYS A 95 -9.47 -8.09 11.49
CA CYS A 95 -8.89 -6.81 11.12
C CYS A 95 -9.38 -5.70 12.07
N THR A 96 -8.51 -4.76 12.42
CA THR A 96 -8.90 -3.61 13.24
C THR A 96 -9.86 -2.66 12.53
N ASN A 97 -9.88 -2.66 11.19
CA ASN A 97 -10.88 -1.96 10.40
C ASN A 97 -12.06 -2.90 10.04
N PRO A 98 -13.23 -2.73 10.68
CA PRO A 98 -14.37 -3.64 10.47
C PRO A 98 -15.04 -3.47 9.09
N ARG A 99 -14.64 -2.47 8.30
CA ARG A 99 -15.19 -2.23 6.95
C ARG A 99 -14.53 -3.11 5.89
N LEU A 100 -13.34 -3.65 6.16
CA LEU A 100 -12.64 -4.51 5.23
C LEU A 100 -13.24 -5.92 5.20
N PRO A 101 -13.23 -6.59 4.03
CA PRO A 101 -13.67 -7.98 3.94
C PRO A 101 -12.72 -8.90 4.73
N VAL A 102 -13.28 -9.94 5.32
CA VAL A 102 -12.55 -11.01 6.03
C VAL A 102 -12.70 -12.35 5.34
N ASP A 103 -12.95 -12.32 4.05
CA ASP A 103 -13.17 -13.46 3.16
C ASP A 103 -12.26 -13.37 1.92
N SER A 104 -12.52 -14.20 0.91
CA SER A 104 -11.76 -14.26 -0.35
C SER A 104 -11.79 -12.98 -1.21
N LYS A 105 -12.47 -11.92 -0.81
CA LYS A 105 -12.32 -10.58 -1.41
C LYS A 105 -11.12 -9.82 -0.87
N ASN A 106 -10.52 -10.27 0.22
CA ASN A 106 -9.33 -9.67 0.80
C ASN A 106 -8.07 -10.33 0.21
N LEU A 107 -7.15 -9.51 -0.31
CA LEU A 107 -5.92 -10.02 -0.94
C LEU A 107 -5.03 -10.80 0.03
N ALA A 108 -4.96 -10.40 1.30
CA ALA A 108 -4.23 -11.14 2.32
C ALA A 108 -4.87 -12.51 2.63
N TYR A 109 -6.20 -12.60 2.56
CA TYR A 109 -6.90 -13.88 2.66
C TYR A 109 -6.58 -14.79 1.48
N GLN A 110 -6.62 -14.25 0.24
CA GLN A 110 -6.25 -15.00 -0.96
C GLN A 110 -4.79 -15.49 -0.89
N ALA A 111 -3.87 -14.62 -0.48
CA ALA A 111 -2.47 -14.97 -0.25
C ALA A 111 -2.33 -16.13 0.75
N ALA A 112 -3.09 -16.09 1.82
CA ALA A 112 -3.10 -17.15 2.83
C ALA A 112 -3.63 -18.48 2.29
N MET A 113 -4.67 -18.46 1.48
CA MET A 113 -5.21 -19.67 0.83
C MET A 113 -4.16 -20.34 -0.04
N ILE A 114 -3.45 -19.57 -0.87
CA ILE A 114 -2.40 -20.08 -1.74
C ILE A 114 -1.26 -20.71 -0.92
N MET A 115 -0.77 -19.99 0.09
CA MET A 115 0.37 -20.45 0.90
C MET A 115 0.01 -21.65 1.78
N LYS A 116 -1.21 -21.68 2.31
CA LYS A 116 -1.74 -22.80 3.09
C LYS A 116 -1.83 -24.08 2.26
N SER A 117 -2.35 -23.96 1.03
CA SER A 117 -2.43 -25.07 0.06
C SER A 117 -1.01 -25.56 -0.30
N ARG A 118 -0.09 -24.64 -0.58
CA ARG A 118 1.30 -24.98 -0.93
C ARG A 118 2.05 -25.69 0.20
N ALA A 119 1.77 -25.30 1.44
CA ALA A 119 2.31 -25.96 2.64
C ALA A 119 1.66 -27.30 2.97
N GLY A 120 0.57 -27.68 2.30
CA GLY A 120 -0.24 -28.84 2.69
C GLY A 120 -0.85 -28.71 4.10
N TYR A 121 -0.97 -27.48 4.62
CA TYR A 121 -1.44 -27.25 5.98
C TYR A 121 -2.96 -27.27 6.07
N THR A 122 -3.52 -28.26 6.74
CA THR A 122 -4.97 -28.47 6.92
C THR A 122 -5.51 -27.89 8.24
N GLY A 123 -4.60 -27.50 9.16
CA GLY A 123 -4.98 -26.93 10.45
C GLY A 123 -5.58 -25.52 10.35
N LYS A 124 -6.01 -24.99 11.49
CA LYS A 124 -6.52 -23.61 11.59
C LYS A 124 -5.38 -22.61 11.52
N LEU A 125 -5.47 -21.65 10.60
CA LEU A 125 -4.57 -20.53 10.41
C LEU A 125 -5.24 -19.24 10.89
N GLY A 126 -4.62 -18.53 11.83
CA GLY A 126 -5.05 -17.22 12.27
C GLY A 126 -4.32 -16.11 11.52
N ILE A 127 -5.06 -15.08 11.10
CA ILE A 127 -4.56 -13.86 10.48
C ILE A 127 -5.19 -12.68 11.20
N HIS A 128 -4.38 -11.83 11.79
CA HIS A 128 -4.83 -10.59 12.40
C HIS A 128 -4.09 -9.40 11.80
N ILE A 129 -4.84 -8.44 11.24
CA ILE A 129 -4.28 -7.24 10.61
C ILE A 129 -4.62 -6.00 11.42
N LYS A 130 -3.57 -5.32 11.92
CA LYS A 130 -3.69 -3.99 12.53
C LYS A 130 -3.48 -2.94 11.44
N LYS A 131 -4.58 -2.33 10.99
CA LYS A 131 -4.56 -1.33 9.90
C LYS A 131 -4.14 0.05 10.42
N SER A 132 -3.15 0.62 9.76
CA SER A 132 -2.68 1.99 9.92
C SER A 132 -2.64 2.72 8.58
N ILE A 133 -2.38 2.00 7.48
CA ILE A 133 -2.37 2.55 6.11
C ILE A 133 -3.80 2.92 5.71
N PRO A 134 -4.06 4.14 5.21
CA PRO A 134 -5.35 4.55 4.68
C PRO A 134 -5.86 3.61 3.58
N VAL A 135 -7.12 3.20 3.70
CA VAL A 135 -7.76 2.29 2.74
C VAL A 135 -8.15 3.04 1.47
N GLY A 136 -7.75 2.53 0.31
CA GLY A 136 -8.06 3.14 -0.98
C GLY A 136 -7.35 4.48 -1.20
N GLY A 137 -6.22 4.70 -0.55
CA GLY A 137 -5.48 5.96 -0.58
C GLY A 137 -4.31 6.04 -1.57
N GLY A 138 -4.14 5.10 -2.49
CA GLY A 138 -3.01 5.11 -3.44
C GLY A 138 -1.66 4.67 -2.83
N MET A 139 -1.68 4.09 -1.60
CA MET A 139 -0.49 3.68 -0.85
C MET A 139 -0.26 2.16 -0.84
N GLY A 140 -1.00 1.39 -1.60
CA GLY A 140 -0.83 -0.06 -1.73
C GLY A 140 -1.18 -0.88 -0.48
N GLY A 141 -1.98 -0.37 0.48
CA GLY A 141 -2.19 -1.01 1.79
C GLY A 141 -2.74 -2.43 1.74
N GLY A 142 -3.70 -2.74 0.86
CA GLY A 142 -4.22 -4.11 0.69
C GLY A 142 -3.19 -5.06 0.07
N SER A 143 -2.41 -4.55 -0.88
CA SER A 143 -1.31 -5.29 -1.51
C SER A 143 -0.14 -5.50 -0.53
N ALA A 144 0.11 -4.53 0.37
CA ALA A 144 1.09 -4.66 1.44
C ALA A 144 0.71 -5.78 2.44
N ASP A 145 -0.57 -5.84 2.83
CA ASP A 145 -1.08 -6.90 3.68
C ASP A 145 -0.90 -8.29 3.03
N ALA A 146 -1.19 -8.38 1.72
CA ALA A 146 -1.00 -9.63 0.96
C ALA A 146 0.48 -10.01 0.84
N ALA A 147 1.36 -9.08 0.48
CA ALA A 147 2.80 -9.28 0.42
C ALA A 147 3.36 -9.78 1.75
N ALA A 148 3.01 -9.11 2.86
CA ALA A 148 3.40 -9.51 4.20
C ALA A 148 2.83 -10.89 4.59
N THR A 149 1.63 -11.23 4.12
CA THR A 149 1.05 -12.56 4.34
C THR A 149 1.82 -13.64 3.59
N LEU A 150 2.19 -13.42 2.32
CA LEU A 150 3.01 -14.36 1.53
C LEU A 150 4.36 -14.61 2.22
N VAL A 151 5.08 -13.53 2.53
CA VAL A 151 6.38 -13.62 3.21
C VAL A 151 6.28 -14.25 4.59
N GLY A 152 5.26 -13.86 5.36
CA GLY A 152 5.05 -14.35 6.71
C GLY A 152 4.71 -15.82 6.76
N LEU A 153 3.89 -16.31 5.84
CA LEU A 153 3.55 -17.74 5.75
C LEU A 153 4.69 -18.57 5.18
N ASN A 154 5.52 -18.01 4.28
CA ASN A 154 6.77 -18.65 3.89
C ASN A 154 7.66 -18.95 5.11
N ARG A 155 7.79 -17.98 6.03
CA ARG A 155 8.54 -18.15 7.29
C ARG A 155 7.82 -19.07 8.28
N LEU A 156 6.50 -18.91 8.43
CA LEU A 156 5.71 -19.67 9.41
C LEU A 156 5.73 -21.16 9.11
N PHE A 157 5.63 -21.52 7.83
CA PHE A 157 5.60 -22.90 7.36
C PHE A 157 6.97 -23.43 6.92
N ASP A 158 8.03 -22.61 7.02
CA ASP A 158 9.41 -22.95 6.63
C ASP A 158 9.50 -23.52 5.20
N LEU A 159 8.87 -22.81 4.26
CA LEU A 159 8.78 -23.28 2.86
C LEU A 159 10.05 -23.02 2.06
N GLY A 160 10.96 -22.17 2.53
CA GLY A 160 12.22 -21.86 1.87
C GLY A 160 12.09 -21.17 0.51
N LEU A 161 10.93 -20.53 0.22
CA LEU A 161 10.72 -19.83 -1.05
C LEU A 161 11.58 -18.57 -1.14
N THR A 162 12.19 -18.35 -2.31
CA THR A 162 12.96 -17.14 -2.61
C THR A 162 12.06 -15.92 -2.81
N THR A 163 12.66 -14.74 -2.85
CA THR A 163 11.94 -13.48 -3.15
C THR A 163 11.27 -13.57 -4.53
N GLU A 164 11.96 -14.10 -5.53
CA GLU A 164 11.49 -14.25 -6.90
C GLU A 164 10.28 -15.19 -6.98
N GLU A 165 10.32 -16.32 -6.28
CA GLU A 165 9.19 -17.26 -6.22
C GLU A 165 7.97 -16.64 -5.54
N LEU A 166 8.15 -15.86 -4.49
CA LEU A 166 7.06 -15.15 -3.83
C LEU A 166 6.48 -14.04 -4.72
N ILE A 167 7.32 -13.34 -5.51
CA ILE A 167 6.88 -12.37 -6.51
C ILE A 167 5.99 -13.05 -7.55
N GLU A 168 6.40 -14.20 -8.10
CA GLU A 168 5.59 -14.94 -9.07
C GLU A 168 4.24 -15.39 -8.49
N ILE A 169 4.21 -15.80 -7.22
CA ILE A 169 2.96 -16.12 -6.51
C ILE A 169 2.09 -14.87 -6.32
N GLY A 170 2.71 -13.74 -6.08
CA GLY A 170 2.01 -12.47 -5.82
C GLY A 170 1.42 -11.78 -7.05
N LYS A 171 2.05 -11.95 -8.23
CA LYS A 171 1.64 -11.30 -9.49
C LYS A 171 0.14 -11.42 -9.82
N PRO A 172 -0.47 -12.63 -9.78
CA PRO A 172 -1.90 -12.78 -10.08
C PRO A 172 -2.83 -12.12 -9.07
N LEU A 173 -2.35 -11.83 -7.86
CA LEU A 173 -3.15 -11.25 -6.78
C LEU A 173 -3.27 -9.72 -6.92
N GLY A 174 -2.25 -9.05 -7.47
CA GLY A 174 -2.29 -7.61 -7.68
C GLY A 174 -0.95 -7.02 -8.10
N SER A 175 -1.00 -5.97 -8.94
CA SER A 175 0.17 -5.35 -9.57
C SER A 175 1.20 -4.75 -8.59
N ASP A 176 0.76 -4.24 -7.43
CA ASP A 176 1.66 -3.66 -6.43
C ASP A 176 2.34 -4.73 -5.54
N ILE A 177 1.82 -5.98 -5.52
CA ILE A 177 2.32 -7.03 -4.60
C ILE A 177 3.76 -7.42 -4.91
N PRO A 178 4.18 -7.62 -6.18
CA PRO A 178 5.57 -7.88 -6.54
C PRO A 178 6.53 -6.84 -5.97
N PHE A 179 6.22 -5.56 -6.15
CA PHE A 179 7.03 -4.47 -5.63
C PHE A 179 7.09 -4.48 -4.08
N LEU A 180 5.96 -4.72 -3.42
CA LEU A 180 5.89 -4.72 -1.96
C LEU A 180 6.60 -5.93 -1.33
N ILE A 181 6.73 -7.05 -2.06
CA ILE A 181 7.59 -8.17 -1.67
C ILE A 181 9.07 -7.80 -1.81
N MET A 182 9.45 -7.19 -2.94
CA MET A 182 10.82 -6.76 -3.22
C MET A 182 11.29 -5.66 -2.26
N GLY A 183 10.41 -4.67 -1.97
CA GLY A 183 10.71 -3.52 -1.12
C GLY A 183 11.75 -2.57 -1.73
N GLY A 184 12.10 -1.53 -0.98
CA GLY A 184 13.08 -0.54 -1.41
C GLY A 184 12.51 0.48 -2.39
N THR A 185 13.30 0.84 -3.41
CA THR A 185 12.90 1.72 -4.52
C THR A 185 13.04 1.00 -5.84
N ALA A 186 12.06 1.16 -6.73
CA ALA A 186 12.06 0.51 -8.03
C ALA A 186 11.50 1.40 -9.13
N LEU A 187 12.06 1.23 -10.32
CA LEU A 187 11.41 1.57 -11.58
C LEU A 187 10.51 0.41 -11.97
N ALA A 188 9.22 0.67 -12.16
CA ALA A 188 8.23 -0.29 -12.62
C ALA A 188 7.77 0.09 -14.02
N THR A 189 7.85 -0.85 -14.96
CA THR A 189 7.48 -0.68 -16.37
C THR A 189 6.45 -1.72 -16.81
N GLY A 190 6.08 -1.70 -18.08
CA GLY A 190 5.05 -2.58 -18.62
C GLY A 190 3.68 -2.30 -17.97
N THR A 191 3.00 -3.31 -17.49
CA THR A 191 1.74 -3.15 -16.72
C THR A 191 1.97 -2.83 -15.23
N GLY A 192 3.18 -2.37 -14.88
CA GLY A 192 3.61 -2.07 -13.51
C GLY A 192 4.21 -3.26 -12.76
N THR A 193 4.43 -4.38 -13.45
CA THR A 193 4.94 -5.63 -12.86
C THR A 193 6.37 -5.98 -13.28
N GLU A 194 6.95 -5.24 -14.23
CA GLU A 194 8.35 -5.33 -14.61
C GLU A 194 9.16 -4.42 -13.72
N LEU A 195 9.85 -4.99 -12.74
CA LEU A 195 10.51 -4.25 -11.66
C LEU A 195 12.02 -4.25 -11.81
N LYS A 196 12.61 -3.07 -11.77
CA LYS A 196 14.06 -2.87 -11.67
C LYS A 196 14.37 -2.16 -10.37
N SER A 197 15.07 -2.83 -9.45
CA SER A 197 15.57 -2.19 -8.23
C SER A 197 16.54 -1.07 -8.59
N ILE A 198 16.39 0.08 -7.95
CA ILE A 198 17.23 1.26 -8.12
C ILE A 198 17.70 1.76 -6.75
N PRO A 199 18.72 2.61 -6.66
CA PRO A 199 19.08 3.31 -5.42
C PRO A 199 17.87 4.01 -4.82
N SER A 200 17.95 4.37 -3.55
CA SER A 200 16.90 5.10 -2.86
C SER A 200 17.41 6.45 -2.41
N LEU A 201 16.52 7.45 -2.44
CA LEU A 201 16.77 8.69 -1.72
C LEU A 201 16.79 8.42 -0.22
N THR A 202 17.79 8.92 0.47
CA THR A 202 17.95 8.72 1.91
C THR A 202 17.86 10.02 2.69
N ASN A 203 17.99 11.16 2.01
CA ASN A 203 18.00 12.49 2.61
C ASN A 203 16.62 13.12 2.46
N GLY A 204 16.03 13.56 3.57
CA GLY A 204 14.74 14.25 3.60
C GLY A 204 13.66 13.55 4.40
N TYR A 205 12.56 14.25 4.55
CA TYR A 205 11.40 13.83 5.33
C TYR A 205 10.15 13.89 4.48
N LEU A 206 9.32 12.87 4.60
CA LEU A 206 8.08 12.73 3.87
C LEU A 206 6.91 13.05 4.79
N LEU A 207 6.16 14.10 4.51
CA LEU A 207 4.83 14.32 5.07
C LEU A 207 3.81 13.61 4.18
N VAL A 208 3.05 12.70 4.75
CA VAL A 208 1.98 11.96 4.07
C VAL A 208 0.65 12.43 4.62
N VAL A 209 -0.27 12.86 3.75
CA VAL A 209 -1.60 13.34 4.13
C VAL A 209 -2.66 12.63 3.29
N ASN A 210 -3.61 11.95 3.96
CA ASN A 210 -4.76 11.36 3.29
C ASN A 210 -6.05 12.00 3.85
N PRO A 211 -6.89 12.59 2.99
CA PRO A 211 -8.10 13.32 3.42
C PRO A 211 -9.29 12.39 3.72
N GLY A 212 -9.13 11.07 3.63
CA GLY A 212 -10.23 10.11 3.82
C GLY A 212 -11.23 10.06 2.65
N ILE A 213 -10.90 10.65 1.51
CA ILE A 213 -11.71 10.62 0.28
C ILE A 213 -11.39 9.31 -0.45
N PHE A 214 -12.43 8.59 -0.87
CA PHE A 214 -12.27 7.43 -1.74
C PHE A 214 -12.37 7.85 -3.20
N ILE A 215 -11.41 7.47 -4.01
CA ILE A 215 -11.42 7.65 -5.46
C ILE A 215 -11.16 6.30 -6.13
N SER A 216 -11.96 5.96 -7.15
CA SER A 216 -11.78 4.72 -7.92
C SER A 216 -10.60 4.87 -8.87
N THR A 217 -9.63 3.96 -8.79
CA THR A 217 -8.50 3.90 -9.73
C THR A 217 -8.99 3.75 -11.17
N GLU A 218 -9.97 2.87 -11.40
CA GLU A 218 -10.59 2.66 -12.72
C GLU A 218 -11.13 3.97 -13.29
N LYS A 219 -11.92 4.73 -12.53
CA LYS A 219 -12.48 6.02 -12.98
C LYS A 219 -11.40 7.07 -13.26
N VAL A 220 -10.29 7.05 -12.53
CA VAL A 220 -9.18 7.98 -12.79
C VAL A 220 -8.52 7.66 -14.12
N TYR A 221 -8.28 6.37 -14.41
CA TYR A 221 -7.74 5.96 -15.71
C TYR A 221 -8.73 6.20 -16.86
N GLU A 222 -10.01 5.85 -16.72
CA GLU A 222 -11.06 6.17 -17.69
C GLU A 222 -11.13 7.67 -18.01
N LYS A 223 -10.95 8.50 -16.98
CA LYS A 223 -10.94 9.94 -17.14
C LYS A 223 -9.66 10.42 -17.83
N LEU A 224 -8.50 9.79 -17.52
CA LEU A 224 -7.24 10.06 -18.22
C LEU A 224 -7.36 9.79 -19.72
N ASP A 225 -7.97 8.67 -20.11
CA ASP A 225 -8.14 8.26 -21.51
C ASP A 225 -8.93 9.27 -22.34
N GLN A 226 -9.77 10.08 -21.69
CA GLN A 226 -10.56 11.15 -22.31
C GLN A 226 -9.79 12.47 -22.40
N MET A 227 -8.58 12.55 -21.84
CA MET A 227 -7.81 13.78 -21.77
C MET A 227 -6.67 13.81 -22.78
N ARG A 228 -6.31 15.01 -23.17
CA ARG A 228 -5.01 15.28 -23.81
C ARG A 228 -4.11 15.94 -22.77
N LEU A 229 -3.04 15.26 -22.42
CA LEU A 229 -2.01 15.82 -21.57
C LEU A 229 -1.01 16.61 -22.42
N SER A 230 -0.50 17.71 -21.84
CA SER A 230 0.61 18.43 -22.47
C SER A 230 1.93 17.68 -22.15
N PRO A 231 2.96 17.83 -23.00
CA PRO A 231 4.28 17.20 -22.76
C PRO A 231 4.84 17.49 -21.37
N GLU A 232 4.61 18.70 -20.85
CA GLU A 232 5.09 19.11 -19.53
C GLU A 232 4.41 18.36 -18.35
N SER A 233 3.29 17.68 -18.62
CA SER A 233 2.58 16.89 -17.62
C SER A 233 3.27 15.55 -17.34
N HIS A 234 4.12 15.09 -18.26
CA HIS A 234 4.83 13.83 -18.16
C HIS A 234 6.09 14.00 -17.31
N PRO A 235 6.46 13.00 -16.47
CA PRO A 235 7.74 12.99 -15.77
C PRO A 235 8.90 12.79 -16.73
N ASP A 236 10.03 13.42 -16.42
CA ASP A 236 11.31 13.06 -17.01
C ASP A 236 11.96 11.96 -16.15
N THR A 237 11.74 10.71 -16.55
CA THR A 237 12.20 9.54 -15.79
C THR A 237 13.73 9.49 -15.72
N GLU A 238 14.45 9.91 -16.76
CA GLU A 238 15.93 9.90 -16.78
C GLU A 238 16.49 10.91 -15.76
N LEU A 239 15.94 12.12 -15.76
CA LEU A 239 16.29 13.14 -14.77
C LEU A 239 16.05 12.66 -13.33
N LEU A 240 14.90 12.01 -13.09
CA LEU A 240 14.57 11.48 -11.77
C LEU A 240 15.51 10.34 -11.35
N LEU A 241 15.88 9.45 -12.27
CA LEU A 241 16.83 8.37 -12.00
C LEU A 241 18.23 8.90 -11.71
N ASP A 242 18.69 9.92 -12.44
CA ASP A 242 19.95 10.60 -12.19
C ASP A 242 19.97 11.26 -10.80
N ALA A 243 18.91 11.98 -10.46
CA ALA A 243 18.79 12.62 -9.14
C ALA A 243 18.81 11.58 -8.00
N ILE A 244 18.11 10.46 -8.17
CA ILE A 244 18.14 9.33 -7.22
C ILE A 244 19.56 8.75 -7.12
N GLY A 245 20.21 8.51 -8.26
CA GLY A 245 21.58 7.96 -8.31
C GLY A 245 22.59 8.81 -7.57
N ASN A 246 22.42 10.13 -7.60
CA ASN A 246 23.25 11.10 -6.90
C ASN A 246 22.76 11.43 -5.47
N ASN A 247 21.65 10.81 -5.03
CA ASN A 247 20.97 11.13 -3.76
C ASN A 247 20.64 12.62 -3.60
N ASP A 248 20.29 13.28 -4.72
CA ASP A 248 19.98 14.70 -4.78
C ASP A 248 18.48 14.95 -4.68
N VAL A 249 18.01 15.16 -3.46
CA VAL A 249 16.60 15.42 -3.19
C VAL A 249 16.14 16.79 -3.76
N TYR A 250 17.04 17.75 -3.92
CA TYR A 250 16.72 19.09 -4.44
C TYR A 250 16.51 19.08 -5.95
N ALA A 251 17.26 18.25 -6.68
CA ALA A 251 17.00 18.01 -8.09
C ALA A 251 15.78 17.11 -8.31
N PHE A 252 15.51 16.19 -7.37
CA PHE A 252 14.46 15.19 -7.48
C PHE A 252 13.06 15.75 -7.20
N ALA A 253 12.85 16.31 -6.00
CA ALA A 253 11.51 16.61 -5.49
C ALA A 253 10.70 17.60 -6.35
N PRO A 254 11.27 18.68 -6.91
CA PRO A 254 10.54 19.60 -7.78
C PRO A 254 10.12 18.97 -9.12
N ASN A 255 10.78 17.89 -9.54
CA ASN A 255 10.57 17.24 -10.84
C ASN A 255 9.65 16.02 -10.77
N MET A 256 9.16 15.66 -9.57
CA MET A 256 8.15 14.61 -9.42
C MET A 256 6.87 14.97 -10.17
N LYS A 257 6.34 14.04 -10.98
CA LYS A 257 5.08 14.21 -11.70
C LYS A 257 4.27 12.92 -11.73
N ASN A 258 2.96 13.09 -11.69
CA ASN A 258 2.00 12.00 -11.77
C ASN A 258 0.88 12.41 -12.74
N VAL A 259 0.82 11.77 -13.91
CA VAL A 259 -0.19 12.08 -14.93
C VAL A 259 -1.63 11.84 -14.45
N LEU A 260 -1.80 11.03 -13.39
CA LEU A 260 -3.11 10.77 -12.79
C LEU A 260 -3.62 11.92 -11.91
N GLU A 261 -2.80 12.92 -11.58
CA GLU A 261 -3.24 14.04 -10.74
C GLU A 261 -4.36 14.86 -11.42
N LYS A 262 -4.19 15.20 -12.69
CA LYS A 262 -5.16 16.01 -13.41
C LYS A 262 -6.55 15.35 -13.46
N PRO A 263 -6.70 14.09 -13.92
CA PRO A 263 -8.00 13.42 -13.89
C PRO A 263 -8.55 13.21 -12.48
N ALA A 264 -7.71 12.89 -11.50
CA ALA A 264 -8.14 12.73 -10.11
C ALA A 264 -8.66 14.04 -9.51
N PHE A 265 -8.01 15.17 -9.82
CA PHE A 265 -8.42 16.50 -9.34
C PHE A 265 -9.68 17.02 -10.02
N GLU A 266 -9.97 16.61 -11.26
CA GLU A 266 -11.25 16.89 -11.89
C GLU A 266 -12.40 16.07 -11.28
N LEU A 267 -12.14 14.81 -10.90
CA LEU A 267 -13.12 13.97 -10.24
C LEU A 267 -13.35 14.41 -8.79
N GLU A 268 -12.29 14.81 -8.09
CA GLU A 268 -12.30 15.20 -6.67
C GLU A 268 -11.52 16.51 -6.47
N PRO A 269 -12.13 17.68 -6.75
CA PRO A 269 -11.45 18.98 -6.67
C PRO A 269 -10.84 19.30 -5.29
N GLN A 270 -11.33 18.66 -4.23
CA GLN A 270 -10.79 18.82 -2.88
C GLN A 270 -9.32 18.36 -2.78
N LEU A 271 -8.90 17.40 -3.63
CA LEU A 271 -7.51 16.92 -3.68
C LEU A 271 -6.56 18.01 -4.21
N MET A 272 -6.99 18.75 -5.23
CA MET A 272 -6.22 19.90 -5.73
C MET A 272 -6.10 20.98 -4.65
N MET A 273 -7.17 21.25 -3.92
CA MET A 273 -7.15 22.22 -2.82
C MET A 273 -6.20 21.78 -1.70
N LEU A 274 -6.20 20.48 -1.37
CA LEU A 274 -5.29 19.91 -0.39
C LEU A 274 -3.83 20.05 -0.86
N LYS A 275 -3.53 19.71 -2.12
CA LYS A 275 -2.18 19.85 -2.68
C LYS A 275 -1.71 21.32 -2.62
N LYS A 276 -2.57 22.29 -2.98
CA LYS A 276 -2.25 23.72 -2.87
C LYS A 276 -1.93 24.14 -1.43
N LYS A 277 -2.69 23.64 -0.44
CA LYS A 277 -2.42 23.92 0.98
C LYS A 277 -1.08 23.31 1.43
N ILE A 278 -0.73 22.12 0.95
CA ILE A 278 0.54 21.49 1.24
C ILE A 278 1.68 22.29 0.60
N LEU A 279 1.56 22.69 -0.68
CA LEU A 279 2.56 23.51 -1.37
C LEU A 279 2.76 24.88 -0.70
N ALA A 280 1.75 25.46 -0.08
CA ALA A 280 1.87 26.71 0.68
C ALA A 280 2.71 26.58 1.97
N THR A 281 3.12 25.38 2.35
CA THR A 281 4.08 25.12 3.43
C THR A 281 5.53 24.98 2.94
N GLU A 282 5.77 25.33 1.68
CA GLU A 282 7.08 25.40 1.02
C GLU A 282 7.91 24.10 1.09
N PRO A 283 7.32 22.92 0.73
CA PRO A 283 8.09 21.69 0.59
C PRO A 283 9.03 21.78 -0.62
N LEU A 284 10.04 20.93 -0.69
CA LEU A 284 10.86 20.74 -1.90
C LEU A 284 10.03 20.28 -3.10
N GLY A 285 8.98 19.50 -2.85
CA GLY A 285 7.99 19.05 -3.83
C GLY A 285 6.84 18.35 -3.17
N ALA A 286 5.68 18.32 -3.86
CA ALA A 286 4.49 17.62 -3.38
C ALA A 286 3.74 16.95 -4.53
N MET A 287 3.24 15.74 -4.31
CA MET A 287 2.57 14.94 -5.33
C MET A 287 1.53 13.99 -4.74
N MET A 288 0.55 13.60 -5.55
CA MET A 288 -0.41 12.56 -5.24
C MET A 288 0.21 11.17 -5.49
N SER A 289 0.05 10.25 -4.54
CA SER A 289 0.49 8.86 -4.68
C SER A 289 -0.55 8.02 -5.41
N GLY A 290 -0.13 7.29 -6.43
CA GLY A 290 -1.02 6.44 -7.22
C GLY A 290 -2.14 7.23 -7.87
N SER A 291 -3.33 6.67 -7.89
CA SER A 291 -4.57 7.32 -8.31
C SER A 291 -5.20 8.22 -7.22
N GLY A 292 -4.51 8.39 -6.09
CA GLY A 292 -4.99 9.15 -4.95
C GLY A 292 -5.72 8.25 -3.93
N SER A 293 -6.23 8.86 -2.89
CA SER A 293 -6.36 10.29 -2.54
C SER A 293 -5.20 10.85 -1.69
N THR A 294 -4.19 10.04 -1.36
CA THR A 294 -3.05 10.48 -0.57
C THR A 294 -2.19 11.48 -1.35
N ILE A 295 -1.84 12.58 -0.70
CA ILE A 295 -0.85 13.54 -1.17
C ILE A 295 0.33 13.50 -0.19
N PHE A 296 1.53 13.46 -0.72
CA PHE A 296 2.74 13.54 0.08
C PHE A 296 3.60 14.72 -0.35
N ALA A 297 4.46 15.16 0.55
CA ALA A 297 5.40 16.24 0.31
C ALA A 297 6.77 15.91 0.92
N ILE A 298 7.83 16.32 0.25
CA ILE A 298 9.22 16.13 0.67
C ILE A 298 9.73 17.43 1.25
N TYR A 299 10.37 17.35 2.43
CA TYR A 299 11.06 18.43 3.12
C TYR A 299 12.50 18.01 3.36
N ASP A 300 13.41 18.97 3.39
CA ASP A 300 14.82 18.73 3.69
C ASP A 300 15.09 18.60 5.20
N SER A 301 14.24 19.22 6.02
CA SER A 301 14.36 19.17 7.48
C SER A 301 13.13 18.61 8.16
N ARG A 302 13.38 17.88 9.27
CA ARG A 302 12.31 17.37 10.12
C ARG A 302 11.48 18.49 10.75
N GLU A 303 12.11 19.60 11.04
CA GLU A 303 11.44 20.75 11.66
C GLU A 303 10.40 21.35 10.75
N GLU A 304 10.70 21.54 9.46
CA GLU A 304 9.75 22.05 8.47
C GLU A 304 8.61 21.06 8.22
N ALA A 305 8.94 19.76 8.04
CA ALA A 305 7.92 18.71 7.94
C ALA A 305 6.99 18.71 9.19
N GLN A 306 7.54 18.96 10.38
CA GLN A 306 6.77 19.02 11.62
C GLN A 306 5.88 20.25 11.70
N LYS A 307 6.34 21.41 11.21
CA LYS A 307 5.50 22.63 11.11
C LYS A 307 4.32 22.39 10.19
N ALA A 308 4.58 21.83 9.00
CA ALA A 308 3.54 21.47 8.04
C ALA A 308 2.56 20.41 8.61
N TYR A 309 3.06 19.34 9.22
CA TYR A 309 2.25 18.29 9.83
C TYR A 309 1.20 18.83 10.81
N ARG A 310 1.55 19.84 11.63
CA ARG A 310 0.61 20.42 12.61
C ARG A 310 -0.64 21.00 11.95
N LEU A 311 -0.54 21.47 10.70
CA LEU A 311 -1.66 22.03 9.94
C LEU A 311 -2.62 20.95 9.41
N PHE A 312 -2.12 19.73 9.22
CA PHE A 312 -2.88 18.61 8.63
C PHE A 312 -3.25 17.53 9.66
N LYS A 313 -2.80 17.67 10.91
CA LYS A 313 -3.18 16.77 12.01
C LYS A 313 -4.59 17.09 12.49
N THR A 314 -5.60 16.54 11.82
CA THR A 314 -7.02 16.69 12.18
C THR A 314 -7.68 15.32 12.34
N PRO A 315 -8.80 15.21 13.07
CA PRO A 315 -9.52 13.94 13.23
C PRO A 315 -10.03 13.33 11.90
N GLN A 316 -10.20 14.17 10.87
CA GLN A 316 -10.74 13.79 9.57
C GLN A 316 -9.66 13.35 8.58
N MET A 317 -8.40 13.64 8.86
CA MET A 317 -7.28 13.36 7.98
C MET A 317 -6.31 12.40 8.65
N PHE A 318 -5.83 11.41 7.91
CA PHE A 318 -4.63 10.71 8.28
C PHE A 318 -3.43 11.58 7.89
N SER A 319 -2.53 11.81 8.82
CA SER A 319 -1.27 12.49 8.53
C SER A 319 -0.13 11.88 9.33
N VAL A 320 1.03 11.77 8.73
CA VAL A 320 2.24 11.22 9.36
C VAL A 320 3.49 11.79 8.70
N ILE A 321 4.57 11.89 9.49
CA ILE A 321 5.91 12.17 8.99
C ILE A 321 6.71 10.88 9.06
N THR A 322 7.43 10.58 7.99
CA THR A 322 8.42 9.50 7.93
C THR A 322 9.68 9.98 7.22
N ASP A 323 10.80 9.33 7.48
CA ASP A 323 12.04 9.60 6.76
C ASP A 323 11.94 9.04 5.32
N LEU A 324 12.68 9.63 4.38
CA LEU A 324 12.88 9.06 3.04
C LEU A 324 13.80 7.82 3.07
N HIS A 325 14.43 7.56 4.21
CA HIS A 325 15.29 6.40 4.37
C HIS A 325 14.54 5.10 4.08
N VAL A 326 15.18 4.21 3.33
CA VAL A 326 14.60 2.93 2.91
C VAL A 326 14.23 2.08 4.11
N VAL A 327 13.01 1.58 4.10
CA VAL A 327 12.58 0.55 5.05
C VAL A 327 13.30 -0.75 4.71
N PRO A 328 13.83 -1.49 5.70
CA PRO A 328 14.44 -2.78 5.46
C PRO A 328 13.52 -3.69 4.65
N LYS A 329 14.10 -4.35 3.65
CA LYS A 329 13.39 -5.38 2.87
C LYS A 329 12.95 -6.52 3.80
N PHE A 330 11.93 -7.26 3.40
CA PHE A 330 11.52 -8.46 4.15
C PHE A 330 12.64 -9.51 4.22
N PHE A 331 13.48 -9.55 3.18
CA PHE A 331 14.66 -10.38 3.11
C PHE A 331 15.88 -9.44 3.12
N ASN A 332 16.75 -9.63 4.09
CA ASN A 332 18.11 -9.10 4.01
C ASN A 332 18.88 -10.05 3.11
N ASP A 333 19.35 -9.55 1.96
CA ASP A 333 20.30 -10.27 1.09
C ASP A 333 21.59 -10.56 1.83
#